data_ede3e89fca7a6dca51bc7471152a9ef8
#
_entry.id   ede3e89fca7a6dca51bc7471152a9ef8
#
_cell.length_a   1.000
_cell.length_b   1.000
_cell.length_c   1.000
_cell.angle_alpha   90.00
_cell.angle_beta   90.00
_cell.angle_gamma   90.00
#
_symmetry.space_group_name_H-M   'P 1'
#
loop_
_entity.id
_entity.type
_entity.pdbx_description
1 polymer ?
#
loop_
_entity_poly.entity_id
_entity_poly.type
_entity_poly.pdbx_seq_one_letter_code
_entity_poly.pdbx_strand_id
1 'polypeptide(L)'
;MSLLEDSWEQREETIYPSLFGNSGQGIYPLDASLFKNQFGVDDLDPRWLHYGVFKFPPTNERNTWLYVSSGMSNTWESEEPQEYSGFGTEFILETEYEADWAINALRSLIAFNILVSVGHYGEKPLVDYGDRIPMAVEPNISTLMVVKPRQFQESFKLISGLVDILQVTGITEQELIYAKEHGSDDLAAKIFEARGTYTLKSDRASVI
;
A
#
# COMPACT_ATOMS: atom_id res chain seq x y z
N MET A 1 21.52 5.28 17.65
CA MET A 1 20.98 5.29 16.29
C MET A 1 20.07 6.52 16.17
N SER A 2 19.80 7.00 14.97
CA SER A 2 18.84 8.10 14.78
C SER A 2 17.42 7.59 14.97
N LEU A 3 16.46 8.50 15.21
CA LEU A 3 15.03 8.13 15.31
C LEU A 3 14.57 7.40 14.05
N LEU A 4 15.07 7.79 12.88
CA LEU A 4 14.79 7.12 11.61
C LEU A 4 15.28 5.66 11.60
N GLU A 5 16.54 5.41 11.98
CA GLU A 5 17.11 4.05 12.00
C GLU A 5 16.39 3.15 13.01
N ASP A 6 16.15 3.67 14.22
CA ASP A 6 15.43 2.91 15.28
C ASP A 6 13.98 2.59 14.86
N SER A 7 13.28 3.52 14.19
CA SER A 7 11.93 3.30 13.67
C SER A 7 11.91 2.31 12.50
N TRP A 8 12.91 2.38 11.64
CA TRP A 8 13.08 1.45 10.51
C TRP A 8 13.31 0.02 11.03
N GLU A 9 14.29 -0.17 11.94
CA GLU A 9 14.55 -1.47 12.56
C GLU A 9 13.32 -2.01 13.29
N GLN A 10 12.64 -1.18 14.09
CA GLN A 10 11.41 -1.56 14.79
C GLN A 10 10.34 -2.05 13.80
N ARG A 11 10.10 -1.32 12.69
CA ARG A 11 9.11 -1.70 11.68
C ARG A 11 9.45 -3.04 11.04
N GLU A 12 10.67 -3.20 10.52
CA GLU A 12 11.04 -4.33 9.67
C GLU A 12 11.42 -5.58 10.45
N GLU A 13 12.04 -5.43 11.63
CA GLU A 13 12.50 -6.56 12.44
C GLU A 13 11.52 -7.00 13.52
N THR A 14 10.55 -6.15 13.89
CA THR A 14 9.62 -6.44 14.98
C THR A 14 8.16 -6.40 14.54
N ILE A 15 7.72 -5.25 13.99
CA ILE A 15 6.30 -5.04 13.70
C ILE A 15 5.83 -5.89 12.52
N TYR A 16 6.52 -5.82 11.38
CA TYR A 16 6.11 -6.58 10.19
C TYR A 16 6.13 -8.09 10.41
N PRO A 17 7.18 -8.69 11.00
CA PRO A 17 7.14 -10.12 11.34
C PRO A 17 6.00 -10.50 12.27
N SER A 18 5.67 -9.64 13.25
CA SER A 18 4.57 -9.86 14.20
C SER A 18 3.19 -9.79 13.53
N LEU A 19 2.99 -8.86 12.59
CA LEU A 19 1.70 -8.66 11.93
C LEU A 19 1.49 -9.57 10.71
N PHE A 20 2.55 -9.83 9.95
CA PHE A 20 2.43 -10.41 8.61
C PHE A 20 3.17 -11.74 8.46
N GLY A 21 4.00 -12.13 9.43
CA GLY A 21 4.89 -13.27 9.35
C GLY A 21 6.25 -12.92 8.74
N ASN A 22 7.04 -13.93 8.41
CA ASN A 22 8.35 -13.73 7.81
C ASN A 22 8.24 -13.45 6.31
N SER A 23 8.87 -12.37 5.82
CA SER A 23 8.87 -12.03 4.41
C SER A 23 9.63 -13.02 3.51
N GLY A 24 10.55 -13.80 4.08
CA GLY A 24 11.35 -14.79 3.36
C GLY A 24 12.31 -14.21 2.30
N GLN A 25 12.11 -13.00 1.86
CA GLN A 25 12.91 -12.27 0.88
C GLN A 25 13.07 -10.81 1.33
N GLY A 26 14.12 -10.16 0.86
CA GLY A 26 14.35 -8.74 1.15
C GLY A 26 13.32 -7.81 0.49
N ILE A 27 13.51 -6.53 0.70
CA ILE A 27 12.69 -5.48 0.11
C ILE A 27 12.90 -5.39 -1.41
N TYR A 28 11.83 -5.10 -2.16
CA TYR A 28 11.85 -4.69 -3.56
C TYR A 28 11.85 -3.16 -3.61
N PRO A 29 13.03 -2.51 -3.74
CA PRO A 29 13.13 -1.06 -3.63
C PRO A 29 12.53 -0.35 -4.84
N LEU A 30 12.23 0.95 -4.68
CA LEU A 30 12.01 1.83 -5.81
C LEU A 30 13.34 2.01 -6.55
N ASP A 31 13.24 2.32 -7.83
CA ASP A 31 14.40 2.60 -8.68
C ASP A 31 14.17 3.79 -9.62
N ALA A 32 15.25 4.34 -10.14
CA ALA A 32 15.20 5.50 -11.02
C ALA A 32 14.38 5.24 -12.29
N SER A 33 14.35 4.01 -12.79
CA SER A 33 13.61 3.68 -14.00
C SER A 33 12.10 3.78 -13.81
N LEU A 34 11.59 3.49 -12.62
CA LEU A 34 10.18 3.68 -12.28
C LEU A 34 9.77 5.15 -12.39
N PHE A 35 10.54 6.05 -11.76
CA PHE A 35 10.25 7.48 -11.79
C PHE A 35 10.36 8.05 -13.20
N LYS A 36 11.40 7.69 -13.93
CA LYS A 36 11.61 8.13 -15.31
C LYS A 36 10.53 7.64 -16.26
N ASN A 37 10.28 6.33 -16.28
CA ASN A 37 9.43 5.71 -17.30
C ASN A 37 7.94 5.93 -17.02
N GLN A 38 7.53 5.95 -15.76
CA GLN A 38 6.12 6.07 -15.39
C GLN A 38 5.70 7.51 -15.10
N PHE A 39 6.61 8.33 -14.56
CA PHE A 39 6.28 9.67 -14.10
C PHE A 39 7.04 10.79 -14.82
N GLY A 40 8.01 10.44 -15.67
CA GLY A 40 8.80 11.42 -16.44
C GLY A 40 9.77 12.24 -15.58
N VAL A 41 10.17 11.71 -14.41
CA VAL A 41 11.06 12.38 -13.45
C VAL A 41 12.46 11.78 -13.52
N ASP A 42 13.45 12.61 -13.86
CA ASP A 42 14.87 12.21 -13.98
C ASP A 42 15.71 12.67 -12.77
N ASP A 43 15.33 13.76 -12.10
CA ASP A 43 16.04 14.29 -10.92
C ASP A 43 15.42 13.73 -9.65
N LEU A 44 16.14 12.85 -8.99
CA LEU A 44 15.63 12.08 -7.85
C LEU A 44 16.38 12.42 -6.57
N ASP A 45 15.63 12.61 -5.49
CA ASP A 45 16.20 12.57 -4.14
C ASP A 45 16.65 11.12 -3.84
N PRO A 46 17.92 10.87 -3.49
CA PRO A 46 18.41 9.53 -3.15
C PRO A 46 17.61 8.82 -2.06
N ARG A 47 16.95 9.57 -1.15
CA ARG A 47 16.09 9.03 -0.09
C ARG A 47 14.92 8.23 -0.64
N TRP A 48 14.42 8.55 -1.85
CA TRP A 48 13.30 7.84 -2.47
C TRP A 48 13.62 6.39 -2.83
N LEU A 49 14.90 6.06 -3.00
CA LEU A 49 15.34 4.70 -3.29
C LEU A 49 15.38 3.78 -2.06
N HIS A 50 15.13 4.33 -0.87
CA HIS A 50 14.97 3.58 0.38
C HIS A 50 13.53 3.16 0.67
N TYR A 51 12.59 3.50 -0.21
CA TYR A 51 11.23 3.00 -0.14
C TYR A 51 11.11 1.72 -0.98
N GLY A 52 10.20 0.85 -0.62
CA GLY A 52 9.99 -0.37 -1.38
C GLY A 52 8.81 -1.19 -0.90
N VAL A 53 8.79 -2.46 -1.30
CA VAL A 53 7.71 -3.40 -1.00
C VAL A 53 8.31 -4.70 -0.47
N PHE A 54 7.80 -5.21 0.64
CA PHE A 54 8.04 -6.57 1.11
C PHE A 54 6.98 -7.52 0.57
N LYS A 55 7.40 -8.75 0.25
CA LYS A 55 6.52 -9.84 -0.15
C LYS A 55 6.50 -10.90 0.95
N PHE A 56 5.32 -11.21 1.47
CA PHE A 56 5.09 -12.20 2.51
C PHE A 56 4.37 -13.40 1.93
N PRO A 57 4.97 -14.60 1.97
CA PRO A 57 4.33 -15.82 1.48
C PRO A 57 3.16 -16.24 2.37
N PRO A 58 2.32 -17.18 1.91
CA PRO A 58 1.31 -17.82 2.75
C PRO A 58 1.89 -18.39 4.05
N THR A 59 1.10 -18.31 5.12
CA THR A 59 1.41 -18.86 6.43
C THR A 59 0.38 -19.92 6.83
N ASN A 60 0.51 -20.54 8.00
CA ASN A 60 -0.52 -21.44 8.52
C ASN A 60 -1.86 -20.75 8.84
N GLU A 61 -1.83 -19.45 9.06
CA GLU A 61 -2.98 -18.63 9.44
C GLU A 61 -3.56 -17.84 8.25
N ARG A 62 -2.74 -17.59 7.22
CA ARG A 62 -3.10 -16.87 6.01
C ARG A 62 -2.63 -17.67 4.79
N ASN A 63 -3.54 -18.14 3.95
CA ASN A 63 -3.25 -18.94 2.75
C ASN A 63 -3.02 -18.09 1.49
N THR A 64 -2.78 -16.78 1.64
CA THR A 64 -2.64 -15.78 0.59
C THR A 64 -1.26 -15.14 0.61
N TRP A 65 -0.87 -14.53 -0.50
CA TRP A 65 0.31 -13.69 -0.62
C TRP A 65 -0.03 -12.27 -0.18
N LEU A 66 0.84 -11.67 0.62
CA LEU A 66 0.69 -10.30 1.09
C LEU A 66 1.88 -9.46 0.68
N TYR A 67 1.61 -8.27 0.17
CA TYR A 67 2.58 -7.26 -0.22
C TYR A 67 2.38 -6.05 0.69
N VAL A 68 3.48 -5.55 1.25
CA VAL A 68 3.45 -4.47 2.24
C VAL A 68 4.47 -3.42 1.84
N SER A 69 4.05 -2.17 1.74
CA SER A 69 4.99 -1.07 1.52
C SER A 69 5.89 -0.87 2.73
N SER A 70 7.06 -0.32 2.52
CA SER A 70 7.98 0.11 3.56
C SER A 70 8.68 1.39 3.14
N GLY A 71 8.67 2.37 4.01
CA GLY A 71 9.34 3.64 3.80
C GLY A 71 8.41 4.86 3.85
N MET A 72 7.12 4.72 3.59
CA MET A 72 6.19 5.86 3.69
C MET A 72 6.06 6.36 5.13
N SER A 73 6.30 5.50 6.10
CA SER A 73 6.39 5.84 7.53
C SER A 73 7.80 6.26 7.98
N ASN A 74 8.76 6.49 7.06
CA ASN A 74 10.10 6.98 7.41
C ASN A 74 10.07 8.45 7.85
N THR A 75 10.62 8.73 9.02
CA THR A 75 10.67 10.09 9.61
C THR A 75 11.92 10.86 9.14
N TRP A 76 11.99 11.17 7.83
CA TRP A 76 13.16 11.84 7.23
C TRP A 76 13.38 13.26 7.73
N GLU A 77 12.32 13.96 8.09
CA GLU A 77 12.33 15.39 8.40
C GLU A 77 12.26 15.69 9.90
N SER A 78 12.17 14.64 10.77
CA SER A 78 12.02 14.84 12.21
C SER A 78 12.99 14.00 13.00
N GLU A 79 13.62 14.61 14.00
CA GLU A 79 14.49 13.94 14.99
C GLU A 79 13.73 13.57 16.27
N GLU A 80 12.47 14.03 16.40
CA GLU A 80 11.59 13.76 17.54
C GLU A 80 10.32 13.05 17.12
N PRO A 81 9.71 12.20 17.98
CA PRO A 81 8.44 11.56 17.71
C PRO A 81 7.34 12.56 17.37
N GLN A 82 6.52 12.23 16.38
CA GLN A 82 5.37 13.01 15.95
C GLN A 82 4.07 12.24 16.20
N GLU A 83 2.91 12.86 15.98
CA GLU A 83 1.63 12.15 16.03
C GLU A 83 1.60 11.00 15.03
N TYR A 84 2.03 11.26 13.81
CA TYR A 84 2.21 10.26 12.75
C TYR A 84 3.66 10.16 12.31
N SER A 85 4.10 8.96 11.94
CA SER A 85 5.45 8.70 11.45
C SER A 85 5.55 8.88 9.94
N GLY A 86 6.39 9.77 9.46
CA GLY A 86 6.56 10.06 8.03
C GLY A 86 5.27 10.53 7.37
N PHE A 87 4.79 9.84 6.33
CA PHE A 87 3.47 10.10 5.73
C PHE A 87 2.30 9.58 6.58
N GLY A 88 2.58 8.88 7.69
CA GLY A 88 1.56 8.32 8.57
C GLY A 88 0.87 7.06 8.05
N THR A 89 1.29 6.51 6.93
CA THR A 89 0.61 5.40 6.28
C THR A 89 1.56 4.38 5.67
N GLU A 90 1.12 3.11 5.58
CA GLU A 90 1.73 2.07 4.74
C GLU A 90 0.63 1.30 4.00
N PHE A 91 0.91 0.90 2.76
CA PHE A 91 -0.01 0.11 1.95
C PHE A 91 0.14 -1.38 2.20
N ILE A 92 -0.98 -2.11 2.16
CA ILE A 92 -0.99 -3.56 2.00
C ILE A 92 -1.84 -3.96 0.79
N LEU A 93 -1.46 -5.04 0.12
CA LEU A 93 -2.22 -5.66 -0.96
C LEU A 93 -2.13 -7.17 -0.82
N GLU A 94 -3.26 -7.86 -0.90
CA GLU A 94 -3.36 -9.31 -0.72
C GLU A 94 -3.86 -9.99 -1.99
N THR A 95 -3.22 -11.10 -2.39
CA THR A 95 -3.59 -11.89 -3.57
C THR A 95 -3.69 -13.37 -3.25
N GLU A 96 -4.54 -14.11 -3.98
CA GLU A 96 -4.66 -15.58 -3.83
C GLU A 96 -3.41 -16.33 -4.32
N TYR A 97 -2.63 -15.74 -5.21
CA TYR A 97 -1.43 -16.35 -5.80
C TYR A 97 -0.28 -15.33 -5.83
N GLU A 98 0.92 -15.81 -6.02
CA GLU A 98 2.10 -14.95 -6.15
C GLU A 98 1.99 -14.07 -7.41
N ALA A 99 2.09 -12.76 -7.23
CA ALA A 99 1.83 -11.78 -8.28
C ALA A 99 2.88 -10.67 -8.31
N ASP A 100 3.76 -10.69 -9.29
CA ASP A 100 4.79 -9.64 -9.45
C ASP A 100 4.17 -8.27 -9.75
N TRP A 101 3.00 -8.23 -10.39
CA TRP A 101 2.29 -6.98 -10.64
C TRP A 101 1.88 -6.28 -9.33
N ALA A 102 1.63 -7.02 -8.24
CA ALA A 102 1.28 -6.45 -6.93
C ALA A 102 2.43 -5.62 -6.35
N ILE A 103 3.68 -6.10 -6.51
CA ILE A 103 4.88 -5.34 -6.15
C ILE A 103 4.94 -4.05 -6.96
N ASN A 104 4.76 -4.13 -8.29
CA ASN A 104 4.81 -2.98 -9.17
C ASN A 104 3.69 -1.98 -8.90
N ALA A 105 2.48 -2.46 -8.60
CA ALA A 105 1.36 -1.61 -8.22
C ALA A 105 1.66 -0.81 -6.95
N LEU A 106 2.12 -1.45 -5.87
CA LEU A 106 2.47 -0.74 -4.65
C LEU A 106 3.66 0.20 -4.84
N ARG A 107 4.70 -0.20 -5.59
CA ARG A 107 5.82 0.70 -5.93
C ARG A 107 5.34 1.96 -6.66
N SER A 108 4.38 1.83 -7.56
CA SER A 108 3.78 2.96 -8.26
C SER A 108 2.98 3.88 -7.33
N LEU A 109 2.23 3.32 -6.38
CA LEU A 109 1.50 4.10 -5.37
C LEU A 109 2.45 4.85 -4.42
N ILE A 110 3.53 4.19 -3.96
CA ILE A 110 4.55 4.83 -3.15
C ILE A 110 5.19 5.99 -3.92
N ALA A 111 5.65 5.75 -5.15
CA ALA A 111 6.29 6.78 -5.99
C ALA A 111 5.33 7.96 -6.25
N PHE A 112 4.05 7.68 -6.49
CA PHE A 112 3.03 8.73 -6.62
C PHE A 112 2.91 9.57 -5.35
N ASN A 113 2.82 8.96 -4.16
CA ASN A 113 2.74 9.67 -2.88
C ASN A 113 3.99 10.51 -2.60
N ILE A 114 5.18 9.99 -2.93
CA ILE A 114 6.42 10.76 -2.83
C ILE A 114 6.33 12.02 -3.72
N LEU A 115 5.92 11.87 -4.98
CA LEU A 115 5.82 12.98 -5.92
C LEU A 115 4.75 14.00 -5.51
N VAL A 116 3.64 13.55 -4.93
CA VAL A 116 2.63 14.43 -4.33
C VAL A 116 3.23 15.21 -3.17
N SER A 117 3.95 14.56 -2.27
CA SER A 117 4.52 15.21 -1.07
C SER A 117 5.54 16.31 -1.38
N VAL A 118 6.24 16.20 -2.52
CA VAL A 118 7.17 17.24 -2.99
C VAL A 118 6.51 18.27 -3.95
N GLY A 119 5.18 18.22 -4.09
CA GLY A 119 4.43 19.20 -4.87
C GLY A 119 4.49 19.00 -6.38
N HIS A 120 4.99 17.87 -6.89
CA HIS A 120 5.06 17.58 -8.33
C HIS A 120 3.69 17.68 -9.03
N TYR A 121 2.62 17.36 -8.32
CA TYR A 121 1.24 17.43 -8.80
C TYR A 121 0.43 18.60 -8.21
N GLY A 122 1.10 19.63 -7.66
CA GLY A 122 0.46 20.74 -6.98
C GLY A 122 -0.09 20.34 -5.60
N GLU A 123 -1.24 20.88 -5.23
CA GLU A 123 -1.87 20.66 -3.90
C GLU A 123 -2.74 19.38 -3.85
N LYS A 124 -2.34 18.31 -4.53
CA LYS A 124 -3.06 17.04 -4.40
C LYS A 124 -2.82 16.41 -3.03
N PRO A 125 -3.84 15.78 -2.42
CA PRO A 125 -3.64 14.98 -1.22
C PRO A 125 -2.87 13.70 -1.53
N LEU A 126 -2.24 13.12 -0.51
CA LEU A 126 -1.74 11.75 -0.57
C LEU A 126 -2.90 10.78 -0.77
N VAL A 127 -2.60 9.60 -1.29
CA VAL A 127 -3.57 8.51 -1.42
C VAL A 127 -4.07 8.10 -0.04
N ASP A 128 -5.40 8.01 0.11
CA ASP A 128 -6.07 7.71 1.36
C ASP A 128 -7.28 6.78 1.14
N TYR A 129 -7.96 6.42 2.22
CA TYR A 129 -9.18 5.59 2.20
C TYR A 129 -10.23 6.14 1.25
N GLY A 130 -10.84 5.26 0.47
CA GLY A 130 -11.86 5.60 -0.50
C GLY A 130 -11.33 6.00 -1.87
N ASP A 131 -10.02 6.22 -2.01
CA ASP A 131 -9.42 6.54 -3.30
C ASP A 131 -9.52 5.38 -4.29
N ARG A 132 -9.74 5.74 -5.55
CA ARG A 132 -9.85 4.82 -6.68
C ARG A 132 -8.81 5.19 -7.72
N ILE A 133 -7.89 4.27 -7.93
CA ILE A 133 -6.71 4.44 -8.78
C ILE A 133 -6.93 3.67 -10.08
N PRO A 134 -7.07 4.32 -11.23
CA PRO A 134 -7.14 3.64 -12.53
C PRO A 134 -5.87 2.85 -12.78
N MET A 135 -5.93 1.54 -12.57
CA MET A 135 -4.82 0.63 -12.75
C MET A 135 -5.38 -0.77 -13.04
N ALA A 136 -5.37 -1.15 -14.31
CA ALA A 136 -5.76 -2.47 -14.74
C ALA A 136 -4.62 -3.45 -14.41
N VAL A 137 -4.86 -4.33 -13.45
CA VAL A 137 -3.85 -5.29 -12.95
C VAL A 137 -4.18 -6.73 -13.35
N GLU A 138 -5.45 -7.00 -13.65
CA GLU A 138 -5.97 -8.31 -14.05
C GLU A 138 -7.12 -8.11 -15.05
N PRO A 139 -7.48 -9.13 -15.85
CA PRO A 139 -8.49 -8.96 -16.91
C PRO A 139 -9.83 -8.37 -16.45
N ASN A 140 -10.28 -8.75 -15.24
CA ASN A 140 -11.55 -8.27 -14.70
C ASN A 140 -11.36 -7.14 -13.67
N ILE A 141 -10.14 -6.71 -13.40
CA ILE A 141 -9.83 -5.68 -12.43
C ILE A 141 -9.28 -4.46 -13.15
N SER A 142 -10.11 -3.45 -13.31
CA SER A 142 -9.76 -2.21 -14.03
C SER A 142 -9.22 -1.11 -13.14
N THR A 143 -9.47 -1.21 -11.82
CA THR A 143 -9.17 -0.14 -10.88
C THR A 143 -8.77 -0.75 -9.53
N LEU A 144 -7.80 -0.14 -8.87
CA LEU A 144 -7.51 -0.39 -7.47
C LEU A 144 -8.28 0.60 -6.60
N MET A 145 -8.74 0.14 -5.44
CA MET A 145 -9.45 0.95 -4.45
C MET A 145 -8.79 0.79 -3.09
N VAL A 146 -8.65 1.88 -2.36
CA VAL A 146 -8.11 1.88 -1.00
C VAL A 146 -9.24 1.73 0.01
N VAL A 147 -9.13 0.75 0.89
CA VAL A 147 -10.13 0.42 1.91
C VAL A 147 -9.50 0.31 3.30
N LYS A 148 -10.31 0.47 4.33
CA LYS A 148 -9.89 0.11 5.70
C LYS A 148 -9.74 -1.40 5.82
N PRO A 149 -8.63 -1.90 6.40
CA PRO A 149 -8.46 -3.32 6.66
C PRO A 149 -9.56 -3.84 7.59
N ARG A 150 -10.03 -5.06 7.33
CA ARG A 150 -10.97 -5.76 8.23
C ARG A 150 -10.41 -7.07 8.77
N GLN A 151 -9.39 -7.62 8.10
CA GLN A 151 -8.71 -8.86 8.48
C GLN A 151 -7.30 -8.59 9.04
N PHE A 152 -6.83 -7.36 8.96
CA PHE A 152 -5.57 -6.88 9.52
C PHE A 152 -5.86 -5.77 10.53
N GLN A 153 -4.86 -5.43 11.35
CA GLN A 153 -4.93 -4.23 12.19
C GLN A 153 -5.06 -2.98 11.29
N GLU A 154 -5.80 -1.99 11.76
CA GLU A 154 -5.98 -0.73 11.03
C GLU A 154 -4.73 0.16 11.12
N SER A 155 -3.93 0.00 12.17
CA SER A 155 -2.72 0.80 12.40
C SER A 155 -1.72 0.08 13.30
N PHE A 156 -0.49 0.57 13.30
CA PHE A 156 0.55 0.17 14.27
C PHE A 156 1.32 1.40 14.74
N LYS A 157 2.07 1.25 15.84
CA LYS A 157 2.82 2.35 16.44
C LYS A 157 4.32 2.10 16.35
N LEU A 158 5.03 3.05 15.77
CA LEU A 158 6.48 3.15 15.84
C LEU A 158 6.90 4.10 16.98
N ILE A 159 8.16 4.05 17.37
CA ILE A 159 8.74 5.03 18.29
C ILE A 159 8.63 6.46 17.75
N SER A 160 8.57 6.63 16.42
CA SER A 160 8.46 7.91 15.71
C SER A 160 7.01 8.42 15.55
N GLY A 161 5.99 7.57 15.72
CA GLY A 161 4.59 7.97 15.58
C GLY A 161 3.66 6.84 15.16
N LEU A 162 2.38 7.18 14.95
CA LEU A 162 1.36 6.26 14.46
C LEU A 162 1.51 6.04 12.95
N VAL A 163 1.13 4.85 12.47
CA VAL A 163 1.09 4.48 11.05
C VAL A 163 -0.23 3.76 10.77
N ASP A 164 -1.05 4.31 9.90
CA ASP A 164 -2.28 3.69 9.43
C ASP A 164 -1.99 2.71 8.29
N ILE A 165 -2.72 1.61 8.25
CA ILE A 165 -2.61 0.59 7.18
C ILE A 165 -3.69 0.84 6.13
N LEU A 166 -3.28 1.18 4.93
CA LEU A 166 -4.15 1.37 3.78
C LEU A 166 -4.21 0.08 2.96
N GLN A 167 -5.33 -0.66 3.06
CA GLN A 167 -5.47 -1.90 2.27
C GLN A 167 -5.93 -1.57 0.84
N VAL A 168 -5.19 -2.10 -0.14
CA VAL A 168 -5.50 -1.96 -1.56
C VAL A 168 -6.23 -3.20 -2.03
N THR A 169 -7.38 -3.03 -2.68
CA THR A 169 -8.16 -4.11 -3.31
C THR A 169 -8.46 -3.77 -4.77
N GLY A 170 -8.76 -4.79 -5.56
CA GLY A 170 -9.14 -4.61 -6.96
C GLY A 170 -10.65 -4.54 -7.13
N ILE A 171 -11.12 -3.65 -7.98
CA ILE A 171 -12.54 -3.52 -8.35
C ILE A 171 -12.75 -3.65 -9.85
N THR A 172 -13.90 -4.21 -10.22
CA THR A 172 -14.34 -4.37 -11.62
C THR A 172 -14.88 -3.05 -12.18
N GLU A 173 -15.09 -2.98 -13.49
CA GLU A 173 -15.70 -1.80 -14.12
C GLU A 173 -17.11 -1.53 -13.59
N GLN A 174 -17.92 -2.57 -13.36
CA GLN A 174 -19.27 -2.41 -12.80
C GLN A 174 -19.23 -1.87 -11.37
N GLU A 175 -18.28 -2.36 -10.57
CA GLU A 175 -18.06 -1.88 -9.21
C GLU A 175 -17.53 -0.44 -9.18
N LEU A 176 -16.70 -0.07 -10.14
CA LEU A 176 -16.25 1.33 -10.29
C LEU A 176 -17.42 2.27 -10.60
N ILE A 177 -18.32 1.87 -11.50
CA ILE A 177 -19.54 2.64 -11.80
C ILE A 177 -20.37 2.79 -10.54
N TYR A 178 -20.62 1.70 -9.82
CA TYR A 178 -21.36 1.72 -8.55
C TYR A 178 -20.71 2.66 -7.52
N ALA A 179 -19.39 2.57 -7.35
CA ALA A 179 -18.67 3.41 -6.39
C ALA A 179 -18.70 4.92 -6.74
N LYS A 180 -18.84 5.27 -8.03
CA LYS A 180 -19.02 6.67 -8.45
C LYS A 180 -20.38 7.23 -8.02
N GLU A 181 -21.40 6.38 -7.93
CA GLU A 181 -22.78 6.76 -7.60
C GLU A 181 -23.06 6.69 -6.09
N HIS A 182 -22.50 5.69 -5.40
CA HIS A 182 -22.85 5.35 -4.01
C HIS A 182 -21.69 5.56 -3.01
N GLY A 183 -20.47 5.81 -3.51
CA GLY A 183 -19.26 5.98 -2.69
C GLY A 183 -18.45 4.71 -2.53
N SER A 184 -17.17 4.90 -2.22
CA SER A 184 -16.20 3.79 -2.07
C SER A 184 -16.47 2.96 -0.81
N ASP A 185 -16.94 3.58 0.27
CA ASP A 185 -17.22 2.89 1.54
C ASP A 185 -18.39 1.91 1.40
N ASP A 186 -19.45 2.29 0.68
CA ASP A 186 -20.58 1.40 0.43
C ASP A 186 -20.18 0.21 -0.45
N LEU A 187 -19.39 0.44 -1.50
CA LEU A 187 -18.84 -0.64 -2.30
C LEU A 187 -17.92 -1.56 -1.48
N ALA A 188 -17.04 -0.99 -0.63
CA ALA A 188 -16.16 -1.77 0.23
C ALA A 188 -16.96 -2.68 1.18
N ALA A 189 -18.03 -2.16 1.77
CA ALA A 189 -18.94 -2.95 2.61
C ALA A 189 -19.57 -4.12 1.84
N LYS A 190 -20.08 -3.87 0.62
CA LYS A 190 -20.67 -4.91 -0.24
C LYS A 190 -19.66 -5.99 -0.65
N ILE A 191 -18.44 -5.59 -1.03
CA ILE A 191 -17.38 -6.55 -1.36
C ILE A 191 -17.10 -7.45 -0.15
N PHE A 192 -16.95 -6.87 1.03
CA PHE A 192 -16.66 -7.65 2.22
C PHE A 192 -17.84 -8.53 2.66
N GLU A 193 -19.08 -8.05 2.56
CA GLU A 193 -20.29 -8.83 2.85
C GLU A 193 -20.42 -10.04 1.91
N ALA A 194 -20.15 -9.84 0.62
CA ALA A 194 -20.28 -10.90 -0.38
C ALA A 194 -19.14 -11.94 -0.32
N ARG A 195 -17.93 -11.52 0.08
CA ARG A 195 -16.72 -12.34 -0.07
C ARG A 195 -16.01 -12.67 1.24
N GLY A 196 -16.26 -11.92 2.32
CA GLY A 196 -15.56 -12.03 3.59
C GLY A 196 -14.10 -11.56 3.56
N THR A 197 -13.62 -11.02 2.43
CA THR A 197 -12.23 -10.60 2.24
C THR A 197 -12.09 -9.54 1.16
N TYR A 198 -11.00 -8.76 1.25
CA TYR A 198 -10.51 -7.85 0.20
C TYR A 198 -9.39 -8.45 -0.64
N THR A 199 -9.05 -9.73 -0.43
CA THR A 199 -8.05 -10.44 -1.25
C THR A 199 -8.37 -10.34 -2.73
N LEU A 200 -7.39 -9.94 -3.53
CA LEU A 200 -7.54 -9.77 -4.95
C LEU A 200 -7.47 -11.13 -5.65
N LYS A 201 -8.46 -11.39 -6.48
CA LYS A 201 -8.58 -12.57 -7.31
C LYS A 201 -8.85 -12.15 -8.76
N SER A 202 -8.07 -12.69 -9.70
CA SER A 202 -8.08 -12.24 -11.09
C SER A 202 -9.39 -12.48 -11.84
N ASP A 203 -10.05 -13.58 -11.54
CA ASP A 203 -11.22 -14.07 -12.27
C ASP A 203 -12.55 -13.85 -11.52
N ARG A 204 -12.52 -13.01 -10.47
CA ARG A 204 -13.73 -12.78 -9.69
C ARG A 204 -14.81 -12.05 -10.49
N ALA A 205 -16.04 -12.47 -10.27
CA ALA A 205 -17.19 -11.73 -10.75
C ALA A 205 -17.40 -10.43 -9.93
N SER A 206 -18.09 -9.47 -10.51
CA SER A 206 -18.61 -8.31 -9.78
C SER A 206 -19.58 -8.74 -8.68
N VAL A 207 -19.61 -7.98 -7.59
CA VAL A 207 -20.58 -8.15 -6.48
C VAL A 207 -21.83 -7.26 -6.65
N ILE A 208 -21.85 -6.49 -7.74
CA ILE A 208 -22.94 -5.58 -8.12
C ILE A 208 -23.74 -6.21 -9.25
#